data_e2268f349ef0b972f6a2ff01d006c3fe
#
_entry.id   e2268f349ef0b972f6a2ff01d006c3fe
#
_cell.length_a   1.000
_cell.length_b   1.000
_cell.length_c   1.000
_cell.angle_alpha   90.00
_cell.angle_beta   90.00
_cell.angle_gamma   90.00
#
_symmetry.space_group_name_H-M   'P 1'
#
loop_
_entity.id
_entity.type
_entity.pdbx_description
1 polymer ?
#
loop_
_entity_poly.entity_id
_entity_poly.type
_entity_poly.pdbx_seq_one_letter_code
_entity_poly.pdbx_strand_id
1 'polypeptide(L)'
;MSNYKTSEHYGHALSHIHDTGFAGVAEAAADMLISTLKASGLTRGRVTDLGCGSGILARKLLDQGYAVEGIDQSVAMLALAKSRAPEAVFRRESLLECEIPPSIAVCAIGECFNYRFDRNNDEAALDRVLHRVHQSLEGGGIFLFDIATPDRIMKAPPKQFYQTQNWTTLVENIHSETPLMITREISSFVRAGEYYERVDETHHLRLIDPDT
;
A
#
# COMPACT_ATOMS: atom_id res chain seq x y z
N MET A 1 -13.43 -20.92 -23.01
CA MET A 1 -13.51 -19.44 -23.03
C MET A 1 -13.49 -19.00 -21.58
N SER A 2 -12.35 -18.59 -21.07
CA SER A 2 -12.17 -18.17 -19.67
C SER A 2 -12.74 -16.76 -19.51
N ASN A 3 -13.78 -16.64 -18.69
CA ASN A 3 -14.28 -15.34 -18.23
C ASN A 3 -13.25 -14.76 -17.26
N TYR A 4 -12.30 -13.99 -17.77
CA TYR A 4 -11.50 -13.12 -16.94
C TYR A 4 -12.42 -12.02 -16.38
N LYS A 5 -12.98 -12.25 -15.20
CA LYS A 5 -13.48 -11.16 -14.38
C LYS A 5 -12.33 -10.20 -14.17
N THR A 6 -12.54 -8.91 -14.39
CA THR A 6 -11.67 -7.83 -13.94
C THR A 6 -11.39 -8.06 -12.46
N SER A 7 -10.20 -8.56 -12.14
CA SER A 7 -9.83 -8.90 -10.78
C SER A 7 -9.78 -7.61 -9.96
N GLU A 8 -10.47 -7.59 -8.84
CA GLU A 8 -10.18 -6.62 -7.78
C GLU A 8 -8.69 -6.74 -7.47
N HIS A 9 -7.96 -5.63 -7.54
CA HIS A 9 -6.56 -5.62 -7.14
C HIS A 9 -6.45 -5.91 -5.64
N TYR A 10 -5.46 -6.72 -5.26
CA TYR A 10 -5.35 -7.27 -3.90
C TYR A 10 -6.65 -7.97 -3.48
N GLY A 11 -7.07 -8.98 -4.24
CA GLY A 11 -8.15 -9.89 -3.87
C GLY A 11 -7.80 -10.72 -2.63
N HIS A 12 -8.71 -11.56 -2.15
CA HIS A 12 -8.56 -12.30 -0.90
C HIS A 12 -7.24 -13.07 -0.77
N ALA A 13 -6.82 -13.77 -1.83
CA ALA A 13 -5.60 -14.57 -1.82
C ALA A 13 -4.35 -13.68 -1.68
N LEU A 14 -4.22 -12.67 -2.52
CA LEU A 14 -3.04 -11.80 -2.51
C LEU A 14 -3.00 -10.91 -1.26
N SER A 15 -4.17 -10.47 -0.75
CA SER A 15 -4.23 -9.73 0.51
C SER A 15 -3.73 -10.57 1.69
N HIS A 16 -4.10 -11.85 1.76
CA HIS A 16 -3.61 -12.77 2.78
C HIS A 16 -2.10 -13.03 2.65
N ILE A 17 -1.62 -13.23 1.44
CA ILE A 17 -0.18 -13.41 1.15
C ILE A 17 0.60 -12.16 1.56
N HIS A 18 0.11 -10.98 1.17
CA HIS A 18 0.75 -9.71 1.50
C HIS A 18 0.80 -9.49 3.02
N ASP A 19 -0.30 -9.76 3.70
CA ASP A 19 -0.41 -9.62 5.14
C ASP A 19 0.55 -10.52 5.91
N THR A 20 0.71 -11.76 5.48
CA THR A 20 1.51 -12.77 6.20
C THR A 20 2.97 -12.85 5.74
N GLY A 21 3.27 -12.42 4.51
CA GLY A 21 4.57 -12.58 3.90
C GLY A 21 5.35 -11.28 3.71
N PHE A 22 4.67 -10.12 3.69
CA PHE A 22 5.29 -8.83 3.36
C PHE A 22 5.03 -7.73 4.40
N ALA A 23 4.70 -8.10 5.62
CA ALA A 23 4.42 -7.19 6.73
C ALA A 23 5.59 -6.26 7.09
N GLY A 24 6.84 -6.71 6.87
CA GLY A 24 8.04 -6.06 7.39
C GLY A 24 8.24 -4.61 6.96
N VAL A 25 7.80 -4.24 5.75
CA VAL A 25 7.89 -2.85 5.26
C VAL A 25 6.96 -1.94 6.07
N ALA A 26 5.71 -2.36 6.25
CA ALA A 26 4.72 -1.60 7.04
C ALA A 26 5.12 -1.51 8.52
N GLU A 27 5.68 -2.58 9.08
CA GLU A 27 6.18 -2.60 10.46
C GLU A 27 7.35 -1.63 10.65
N ALA A 28 8.35 -1.65 9.77
CA ALA A 28 9.49 -0.75 9.82
C ALA A 28 9.09 0.72 9.63
N ALA A 29 8.16 0.99 8.70
CA ALA A 29 7.63 2.33 8.48
C ALA A 29 6.87 2.84 9.70
N ALA A 30 6.07 1.99 10.36
CA ALA A 30 5.38 2.35 11.59
C ALA A 30 6.36 2.72 12.71
N ASP A 31 7.43 1.94 12.90
CA ASP A 31 8.44 2.21 13.91
C ASP A 31 9.19 3.52 13.62
N MET A 32 9.52 3.78 12.35
CA MET A 32 10.11 5.05 11.91
C MET A 32 9.18 6.21 12.19
N LEU A 33 7.90 6.12 11.77
CA LEU A 33 6.93 7.19 11.96
C LEU A 33 6.70 7.50 13.44
N ILE A 34 6.51 6.47 14.27
CA ILE A 34 6.30 6.61 15.72
C ILE A 34 7.52 7.28 16.38
N SER A 35 8.73 6.88 16.02
CA SER A 35 9.96 7.48 16.56
C SER A 35 10.09 8.93 16.15
N THR A 36 9.78 9.27 14.90
CA THR A 36 9.84 10.64 14.37
C THR A 36 8.79 11.53 15.01
N LEU A 37 7.56 11.05 15.16
CA LEU A 37 6.47 11.77 15.84
C LEU A 37 6.85 12.10 17.29
N LYS A 38 7.38 11.14 18.04
CA LYS A 38 7.83 11.33 19.42
C LYS A 38 8.99 12.34 19.51
N ALA A 39 9.96 12.25 18.62
CA ALA A 39 11.09 13.18 18.56
C ALA A 39 10.66 14.62 18.24
N SER A 40 9.59 14.76 17.44
CA SER A 40 8.99 16.06 17.10
C SER A 40 8.00 16.58 18.14
N GLY A 41 7.80 15.88 19.27
CA GLY A 41 6.83 16.27 20.30
C GLY A 41 5.37 16.02 19.94
N LEU A 42 5.09 15.37 18.81
CA LEU A 42 3.75 15.03 18.33
C LEU A 42 3.29 13.71 18.95
N THR A 43 2.96 13.74 20.23
CA THR A 43 2.65 12.52 21.01
C THR A 43 1.18 12.11 20.98
N ARG A 44 0.30 12.91 20.41
CA ARG A 44 -1.14 12.66 20.26
C ARG A 44 -1.65 13.35 19.01
N GLY A 45 -2.70 12.81 18.41
CA GLY A 45 -3.37 13.35 17.24
C GLY A 45 -3.77 12.26 16.27
N ARG A 46 -4.30 12.67 15.12
CA ARG A 46 -4.69 11.77 14.04
C ARG A 46 -3.52 11.54 13.12
N VAL A 47 -3.36 10.27 12.70
CA VAL A 47 -2.53 9.85 11.58
C VAL A 47 -3.44 9.31 10.48
N THR A 48 -3.28 9.81 9.26
CA THR A 48 -3.99 9.28 8.08
C THR A 48 -3.06 8.40 7.25
N ASP A 49 -3.52 7.17 6.96
CA ASP A 49 -2.76 6.14 6.23
C ASP A 49 -3.39 5.91 4.85
N LEU A 50 -2.74 6.41 3.80
CA LEU A 50 -3.17 6.32 2.41
C LEU A 50 -2.64 5.03 1.78
N GLY A 51 -3.53 4.11 1.39
CA GLY A 51 -3.18 2.75 1.00
C GLY A 51 -2.88 1.88 2.22
N CYS A 52 -3.72 1.94 3.25
CA CYS A 52 -3.48 1.35 4.57
C CYS A 52 -3.38 -0.19 4.57
N GLY A 53 -3.71 -0.85 3.46
CA GLY A 53 -3.64 -2.29 3.32
C GLY A 53 -4.37 -3.02 4.45
N SER A 54 -3.72 -4.02 5.01
CA SER A 54 -4.27 -4.85 6.10
C SER A 54 -4.20 -4.22 7.49
N GLY A 55 -3.85 -2.93 7.61
CA GLY A 55 -3.88 -2.17 8.86
C GLY A 55 -2.75 -2.47 9.84
N ILE A 56 -1.61 -3.00 9.37
CA ILE A 56 -0.43 -3.28 10.22
C ILE A 56 0.08 -2.01 10.86
N LEU A 57 0.29 -0.96 10.05
CA LEU A 57 0.73 0.34 10.52
C LEU A 57 -0.30 0.95 11.47
N ALA A 58 -1.59 0.87 11.11
CA ALA A 58 -2.69 1.36 11.93
C ALA A 58 -2.68 0.75 13.34
N ARG A 59 -2.51 -0.57 13.48
CA ARG A 59 -2.45 -1.24 14.79
C ARG A 59 -1.31 -0.71 15.65
N LYS A 60 -0.11 -0.60 15.08
CA LYS A 60 1.07 -0.09 15.82
C LYS A 60 0.87 1.34 16.31
N LEU A 61 0.26 2.21 15.50
CA LEU A 61 -0.03 3.59 15.88
C LEU A 61 -1.09 3.67 16.98
N LEU A 62 -2.16 2.89 16.89
CA LEU A 62 -3.19 2.82 17.93
C LEU A 62 -2.60 2.36 19.27
N ASP A 63 -1.69 1.38 19.27
CA ASP A 63 -1.00 0.88 20.47
C ASP A 63 -0.11 1.96 21.13
N GLN A 64 0.25 3.01 20.38
CA GLN A 64 0.95 4.19 20.92
C GLN A 64 0.02 5.36 21.27
N GLY A 65 -1.30 5.19 21.14
CA GLY A 65 -2.31 6.17 21.53
C GLY A 65 -2.64 7.22 20.47
N TYR A 66 -2.23 7.03 19.21
CA TYR A 66 -2.65 7.86 18.09
C TYR A 66 -4.04 7.46 17.62
N ALA A 67 -4.84 8.41 17.13
CA ALA A 67 -6.03 8.11 16.36
C ALA A 67 -5.62 7.80 14.90
N VAL A 68 -6.25 6.80 14.29
CA VAL A 68 -5.87 6.38 12.91
C VAL A 68 -7.09 6.38 12.00
N GLU A 69 -6.88 6.94 10.80
CA GLU A 69 -7.81 6.83 9.69
C GLU A 69 -7.08 6.22 8.49
N GLY A 70 -7.54 5.04 8.05
CA GLY A 70 -6.95 4.29 6.94
C GLY A 70 -7.84 4.34 5.70
N ILE A 71 -7.21 4.51 4.54
CA ILE A 71 -7.89 4.57 3.24
C ILE A 71 -7.27 3.51 2.33
N ASP A 72 -8.12 2.66 1.73
CA ASP A 72 -7.69 1.66 0.75
C ASP A 72 -8.82 1.36 -0.23
N GLN A 73 -8.50 0.90 -1.43
CA GLN A 73 -9.49 0.51 -2.44
C GLN A 73 -9.90 -0.96 -2.31
N SER A 74 -9.02 -1.82 -1.78
CA SER A 74 -9.27 -3.25 -1.66
C SER A 74 -10.23 -3.58 -0.51
N VAL A 75 -11.34 -4.21 -0.85
CA VAL A 75 -12.30 -4.72 0.15
C VAL A 75 -11.64 -5.78 1.05
N ALA A 76 -10.81 -6.65 0.47
CA ALA A 76 -10.14 -7.72 1.20
C ALA A 76 -9.11 -7.17 2.20
N MET A 77 -8.32 -6.18 1.79
CA MET A 77 -7.39 -5.47 2.68
C MET A 77 -8.13 -4.79 3.84
N LEU A 78 -9.19 -4.05 3.53
CA LEU A 78 -9.97 -3.36 4.57
C LEU A 78 -10.68 -4.33 5.54
N ALA A 79 -11.04 -5.52 5.09
CA ALA A 79 -11.58 -6.55 5.99
C ALA A 79 -10.54 -7.01 7.02
N LEU A 80 -9.29 -7.22 6.58
CA LEU A 80 -8.15 -7.52 7.47
C LEU A 80 -7.85 -6.35 8.41
N ALA A 81 -7.82 -5.13 7.87
CA ALA A 81 -7.56 -3.92 8.65
C ALA A 81 -8.59 -3.71 9.78
N LYS A 82 -9.88 -3.85 9.48
CA LYS A 82 -10.96 -3.74 10.47
C LYS A 82 -10.87 -4.82 11.55
N SER A 83 -10.43 -6.03 11.19
CA SER A 83 -10.23 -7.11 12.16
C SER A 83 -9.02 -6.84 13.06
N ARG A 84 -7.93 -6.28 12.51
CA ARG A 84 -6.69 -5.99 13.23
C ARG A 84 -6.77 -4.77 14.12
N ALA A 85 -7.41 -3.73 13.66
CA ALA A 85 -7.46 -2.41 14.28
C ALA A 85 -8.90 -1.86 14.31
N PRO A 86 -9.82 -2.52 15.07
CA PRO A 86 -11.25 -2.16 15.06
C PRO A 86 -11.52 -0.75 15.61
N GLU A 87 -10.58 -0.16 16.33
CA GLU A 87 -10.68 1.20 16.88
C GLU A 87 -10.37 2.29 15.83
N ALA A 88 -9.73 1.92 14.70
CA ALA A 88 -9.45 2.86 13.61
C ALA A 88 -10.68 3.07 12.72
N VAL A 89 -10.71 4.20 12.05
CA VAL A 89 -11.68 4.48 11.00
C VAL A 89 -11.10 4.01 9.67
N PHE A 90 -11.86 3.19 8.91
CA PHE A 90 -11.43 2.72 7.59
C PHE A 90 -12.44 3.08 6.51
N ARG A 91 -11.96 3.73 5.44
CA ARG A 91 -12.77 4.12 4.28
C ARG A 91 -12.30 3.41 3.02
N ARG A 92 -13.26 2.98 2.20
CA ARG A 92 -12.99 2.41 0.88
C ARG A 92 -13.02 3.52 -0.16
N GLU A 93 -11.88 4.10 -0.45
CA GLU A 93 -11.74 5.21 -1.40
C GLU A 93 -10.41 5.13 -2.15
N SER A 94 -10.33 5.83 -3.29
CA SER A 94 -9.05 6.06 -3.97
C SER A 94 -8.25 7.11 -3.20
N LEU A 95 -6.98 6.82 -2.94
CA LEU A 95 -6.06 7.82 -2.36
C LEU A 95 -5.88 9.05 -3.27
N LEU A 96 -6.15 8.89 -4.59
CA LEU A 96 -6.07 9.99 -5.55
C LEU A 96 -7.21 10.99 -5.42
N GLU A 97 -8.33 10.62 -4.79
CA GLU A 97 -9.55 11.44 -4.75
C GLU A 97 -10.07 11.68 -3.34
N CYS A 98 -9.64 10.88 -2.36
CA CYS A 98 -10.15 10.95 -0.99
C CYS A 98 -9.93 12.33 -0.34
N GLU A 99 -10.84 12.69 0.53
CA GLU A 99 -10.63 13.78 1.47
C GLU A 99 -9.67 13.32 2.57
N ILE A 100 -8.66 14.13 2.88
CA ILE A 100 -7.69 13.86 3.94
C ILE A 100 -8.00 14.79 5.11
N PRO A 101 -8.43 14.26 6.25
CA PRO A 101 -8.77 15.10 7.41
C PRO A 101 -7.53 15.72 8.04
N PRO A 102 -7.67 16.82 8.84
CA PRO A 102 -6.57 17.40 9.57
C PRO A 102 -5.83 16.36 10.41
N SER A 103 -4.51 16.27 10.24
CA SER A 103 -3.68 15.20 10.78
C SER A 103 -2.30 15.69 11.19
N ILE A 104 -1.74 15.12 12.26
CA ILE A 104 -0.35 15.37 12.67
C ILE A 104 0.64 14.62 11.80
N ALA A 105 0.18 13.57 11.12
CA ALA A 105 0.94 12.88 10.09
C ALA A 105 0.03 12.27 9.03
N VAL A 106 0.57 12.19 7.83
CA VAL A 106 0.02 11.39 6.74
C VAL A 106 1.09 10.40 6.32
N CYS A 107 0.71 9.16 6.00
CA CYS A 107 1.64 8.19 5.44
C CYS A 107 1.04 7.50 4.21
N ALA A 108 1.93 6.98 3.34
CA ALA A 108 1.58 6.21 2.16
C ALA A 108 2.71 5.22 1.89
N ILE A 109 2.59 3.98 2.39
CA ILE A 109 3.66 3.00 2.44
C ILE A 109 3.35 1.79 1.55
N GLY A 110 4.35 1.34 0.80
CA GLY A 110 4.25 0.22 -0.13
C GLY A 110 4.07 0.66 -1.58
N GLU A 111 4.77 1.71 -1.98
CA GLU A 111 4.78 2.23 -3.36
C GLU A 111 3.37 2.68 -3.84
N CYS A 112 2.50 3.13 -2.90
CA CYS A 112 1.08 3.41 -3.17
C CYS A 112 0.86 4.38 -4.33
N PHE A 113 1.73 5.37 -4.51
CA PHE A 113 1.65 6.35 -5.60
C PHE A 113 2.07 5.82 -6.96
N ASN A 114 2.76 4.68 -7.00
CA ASN A 114 3.22 4.07 -8.24
C ASN A 114 2.15 3.22 -8.93
N TYR A 115 1.21 2.63 -8.15
CA TYR A 115 0.20 1.72 -8.70
C TYR A 115 -0.79 2.42 -9.60
N ARG A 116 -1.06 1.84 -10.77
CA ARG A 116 -2.07 2.28 -11.73
C ARG A 116 -3.37 1.48 -11.61
N PHE A 117 -3.77 1.16 -10.41
CA PHE A 117 -5.10 0.60 -10.15
C PHE A 117 -6.20 1.59 -10.51
N ASP A 118 -5.95 2.85 -10.25
CA ASP A 118 -6.71 3.95 -10.76
C ASP A 118 -6.08 4.42 -12.08
N ARG A 119 -6.85 4.36 -13.19
CA ARG A 119 -6.38 4.75 -14.52
C ARG A 119 -5.97 6.22 -14.62
N ASN A 120 -6.48 7.04 -13.69
CA ASN A 120 -6.19 8.47 -13.60
C ASN A 120 -4.92 8.77 -12.80
N ASN A 121 -4.15 7.75 -12.39
CA ASN A 121 -2.88 7.96 -11.71
C ASN A 121 -1.81 8.46 -12.72
N ASP A 122 -1.82 9.77 -12.95
CA ASP A 122 -0.83 10.53 -13.72
C ASP A 122 -0.08 11.52 -12.81
N GLU A 123 0.83 12.30 -13.39
CA GLU A 123 1.60 13.30 -12.64
C GLU A 123 0.70 14.37 -12.01
N ALA A 124 -0.30 14.84 -12.76
CA ALA A 124 -1.23 15.84 -12.25
C ALA A 124 -2.08 15.31 -11.08
N ALA A 125 -2.42 14.00 -11.08
CA ALA A 125 -3.09 13.37 -9.96
C ALA A 125 -2.18 13.30 -8.73
N LEU A 126 -0.92 12.96 -8.93
CA LEU A 126 0.08 12.95 -7.84
C LEU A 126 0.24 14.34 -7.22
N ASP A 127 0.40 15.38 -8.04
CA ASP A 127 0.48 16.76 -7.56
C ASP A 127 -0.74 17.17 -6.73
N ARG A 128 -1.94 16.80 -7.19
CA ARG A 128 -3.18 17.06 -6.42
C ARG A 128 -3.20 16.34 -5.07
N VAL A 129 -2.72 15.11 -5.02
CA VAL A 129 -2.62 14.36 -3.73
C VAL A 129 -1.63 15.04 -2.81
N LEU A 130 -0.42 15.35 -3.30
CA LEU A 130 0.62 16.01 -2.50
C LEU A 130 0.14 17.35 -1.95
N HIS A 131 -0.60 18.11 -2.76
CA HIS A 131 -1.20 19.37 -2.31
C HIS A 131 -2.25 19.14 -1.20
N ARG A 132 -3.13 18.16 -1.33
CA ARG A 132 -4.11 17.82 -0.28
C ARG A 132 -3.44 17.32 0.99
N VAL A 133 -2.39 16.51 0.88
CA VAL A 133 -1.58 16.09 2.04
C VAL A 133 -1.02 17.32 2.75
N HIS A 134 -0.40 18.23 2.01
CA HIS A 134 0.14 19.47 2.58
C HIS A 134 -0.93 20.30 3.29
N GLN A 135 -2.13 20.42 2.71
CA GLN A 135 -3.25 21.16 3.31
C GLN A 135 -3.82 20.49 4.56
N SER A 136 -3.76 19.17 4.65
CA SER A 136 -4.29 18.40 5.77
C SER A 136 -3.33 18.32 6.95
N LEU A 137 -2.03 18.54 6.73
CA LEU A 137 -1.03 18.47 7.79
C LEU A 137 -1.15 19.68 8.73
N GLU A 138 -1.21 19.40 10.02
CA GLU A 138 -1.09 20.41 11.06
C GLU A 138 0.32 21.02 11.06
N GLY A 139 0.48 22.20 11.66
CA GLY A 139 1.78 22.90 11.71
C GLY A 139 2.86 22.02 12.34
N GLY A 140 3.94 21.74 11.59
CA GLY A 140 5.00 20.80 11.98
C GLY A 140 4.66 19.33 11.78
N GLY A 141 3.55 19.02 11.09
CA GLY A 141 3.15 17.65 10.76
C GLY A 141 4.10 16.94 9.81
N ILE A 142 4.01 15.62 9.77
CA ILE A 142 4.94 14.73 9.06
C ILE A 142 4.24 14.04 7.90
N PHE A 143 4.89 14.02 6.73
CA PHE A 143 4.51 13.16 5.61
C PHE A 143 5.58 12.08 5.41
N LEU A 144 5.20 10.80 5.55
CA LEU A 144 6.07 9.65 5.33
C LEU A 144 5.53 8.82 4.17
N PHE A 145 6.32 8.64 3.13
CA PHE A 145 5.93 7.82 1.98
C PHE A 145 7.15 7.15 1.33
N ASP A 146 6.88 6.15 0.52
CA ASP A 146 7.86 5.54 -0.36
C ASP A 146 7.37 5.52 -1.81
N ILE A 147 8.32 5.50 -2.74
CA ILE A 147 8.07 5.41 -4.18
C ILE A 147 9.04 4.44 -4.85
N ALA A 148 8.57 3.79 -5.90
CA ALA A 148 9.43 3.07 -6.82
C ALA A 148 10.02 4.05 -7.84
N THR A 149 11.33 4.22 -7.80
CA THR A 149 12.09 5.05 -8.73
C THR A 149 12.61 4.24 -9.93
N PRO A 150 13.12 4.87 -11.00
CA PRO A 150 13.72 4.19 -12.14
C PRO A 150 14.80 3.16 -11.78
N ASP A 151 15.56 3.39 -10.73
CA ASP A 151 16.56 2.46 -10.19
C ASP A 151 15.97 1.09 -9.82
N ARG A 152 14.66 1.02 -9.58
CA ARG A 152 13.97 -0.23 -9.26
C ARG A 152 14.12 -1.26 -10.36
N ILE A 153 14.18 -0.84 -11.62
CA ILE A 153 14.38 -1.72 -12.79
C ILE A 153 15.68 -2.51 -12.66
N MET A 154 16.76 -1.84 -12.25
CA MET A 154 18.07 -2.48 -12.13
C MET A 154 18.20 -3.39 -10.90
N LYS A 155 17.42 -3.12 -9.85
CA LYS A 155 17.52 -3.80 -8.56
C LYS A 155 16.52 -4.95 -8.39
N ALA A 156 15.38 -4.90 -9.09
CA ALA A 156 14.37 -5.94 -8.99
C ALA A 156 14.72 -7.14 -9.88
N PRO A 157 14.86 -8.36 -9.33
CA PRO A 157 15.04 -9.55 -10.15
C PRO A 157 13.84 -9.70 -11.11
N PRO A 158 14.07 -10.16 -12.35
CA PRO A 158 12.98 -10.31 -13.32
C PRO A 158 11.95 -11.34 -12.87
N LYS A 159 12.37 -12.36 -12.13
CA LYS A 159 11.48 -13.37 -11.57
C LYS A 159 11.81 -13.61 -10.11
N GLN A 160 10.77 -13.71 -9.31
CA GLN A 160 10.87 -14.01 -7.88
C GLN A 160 9.82 -15.06 -7.52
N PHE A 161 10.13 -15.86 -6.54
CA PHE A 161 9.13 -16.71 -5.91
C PHE A 161 9.28 -16.64 -4.39
N TYR A 162 8.15 -16.72 -3.72
CA TYR A 162 8.07 -16.77 -2.28
C TYR A 162 7.20 -17.95 -1.90
N GLN A 163 7.58 -18.67 -0.87
CA GLN A 163 6.88 -19.87 -0.46
C GLN A 163 6.81 -19.99 1.06
N THR A 164 5.65 -20.42 1.53
CA THR A 164 5.41 -20.85 2.90
C THR A 164 4.75 -22.24 2.87
N GLN A 165 4.37 -22.76 4.03
CA GLN A 165 3.61 -24.01 4.10
C GLN A 165 2.19 -23.87 3.49
N ASN A 166 1.62 -22.66 3.50
CA ASN A 166 0.22 -22.42 3.16
C ASN A 166 0.02 -21.73 1.81
N TRP A 167 1.06 -21.11 1.25
CA TRP A 167 0.97 -20.42 -0.04
C TRP A 167 2.32 -20.33 -0.76
N THR A 168 2.25 -20.21 -2.06
CA THR A 168 3.37 -19.86 -2.93
C THR A 168 2.93 -18.75 -3.86
N THR A 169 3.78 -17.76 -4.08
CA THR A 169 3.56 -16.72 -5.09
C THR A 169 4.78 -16.59 -6.01
N LEU A 170 4.50 -16.50 -7.29
CA LEU A 170 5.46 -16.28 -8.37
C LEU A 170 5.21 -14.86 -8.88
N VAL A 171 6.26 -14.08 -8.98
CA VAL A 171 6.20 -12.71 -9.49
C VAL A 171 7.15 -12.57 -10.66
N GLU A 172 6.63 -12.16 -11.81
CA GLU A 172 7.42 -11.77 -12.96
C GLU A 172 7.35 -10.25 -13.14
N ASN A 173 8.52 -9.59 -13.18
CA ASN A 173 8.63 -8.16 -13.40
C ASN A 173 9.01 -7.93 -14.88
N ILE A 174 8.11 -7.29 -15.62
CA ILE A 174 8.28 -6.90 -17.01
C ILE A 174 8.47 -5.39 -17.04
N HIS A 175 9.55 -4.93 -17.67
CA HIS A 175 9.89 -3.50 -17.73
C HIS A 175 9.52 -2.89 -19.06
N SER A 176 9.05 -1.64 -19.04
CA SER A 176 8.85 -0.81 -20.22
C SER A 176 9.60 0.50 -20.05
N GLU A 177 10.28 0.96 -21.11
CA GLU A 177 11.01 2.24 -21.10
C GLU A 177 10.11 3.42 -21.54
N THR A 178 9.04 3.13 -22.26
CA THR A 178 8.12 4.17 -22.75
C THR A 178 6.68 3.67 -22.74
N PRO A 179 5.87 4.05 -21.76
CA PRO A 179 6.20 4.79 -20.54
C PRO A 179 7.09 3.97 -19.58
N LEU A 180 7.80 4.66 -18.69
CA LEU A 180 8.67 4.03 -17.70
C LEU A 180 7.83 3.32 -16.62
N MET A 181 7.69 2.01 -16.76
CA MET A 181 6.78 1.20 -15.95
C MET A 181 7.36 -0.18 -15.63
N ILE A 182 6.87 -0.73 -14.52
CA ILE A 182 6.99 -2.15 -14.20
C ILE A 182 5.58 -2.76 -14.24
N THR A 183 5.44 -3.83 -15.01
CA THR A 183 4.28 -4.72 -14.91
C THR A 183 4.68 -5.93 -14.07
N ARG A 184 3.97 -6.17 -12.98
CA ARG A 184 4.13 -7.37 -12.15
C ARG A 184 3.03 -8.36 -12.51
N GLU A 185 3.41 -9.47 -13.11
CA GLU A 185 2.53 -10.63 -13.28
C GLU A 185 2.68 -11.54 -12.07
N ILE A 186 1.60 -11.73 -11.32
CA ILE A 186 1.60 -12.42 -10.03
C ILE A 186 0.72 -13.65 -10.14
N SER A 187 1.30 -14.83 -9.97
CA SER A 187 0.56 -16.10 -9.86
C SER A 187 0.69 -16.63 -8.45
N SER A 188 -0.42 -16.69 -7.74
CA SER A 188 -0.49 -17.13 -6.36
C SER A 188 -1.22 -18.46 -6.23
N PHE A 189 -0.70 -19.34 -5.39
CA PHE A 189 -1.29 -20.63 -5.04
C PHE A 189 -1.50 -20.65 -3.52
N VAL A 190 -2.75 -20.65 -3.09
CA VAL A 190 -3.10 -20.64 -1.67
C VAL A 190 -3.75 -21.95 -1.30
N ARG A 191 -3.35 -22.54 -0.18
CA ARG A 191 -3.88 -23.82 0.29
C ARG A 191 -5.34 -23.68 0.73
N ALA A 192 -6.21 -24.50 0.13
CA ALA A 192 -7.64 -24.60 0.44
C ALA A 192 -7.95 -26.06 0.79
N GLY A 193 -7.69 -26.48 2.04
CA GLY A 193 -7.81 -27.86 2.47
C GLY A 193 -6.75 -28.76 1.82
N GLU A 194 -7.20 -29.70 0.98
CA GLU A 194 -6.34 -30.65 0.25
C GLU A 194 -5.87 -30.12 -1.13
N TYR A 195 -6.37 -28.97 -1.54
CA TYR A 195 -6.07 -28.35 -2.86
C TYR A 195 -5.29 -27.06 -2.69
N TYR A 196 -4.82 -26.57 -3.83
CA TYR A 196 -4.33 -25.19 -3.97
C TYR A 196 -5.21 -24.43 -4.95
N GLU A 197 -5.71 -23.30 -4.52
CA GLU A 197 -6.40 -22.35 -5.39
C GLU A 197 -5.35 -21.46 -6.08
N ARG A 198 -5.44 -21.36 -7.41
CA ARG A 198 -4.61 -20.44 -8.19
C ARG A 198 -5.37 -19.13 -8.42
N VAL A 199 -4.70 -18.03 -8.14
CA VAL A 199 -5.19 -16.68 -8.42
C VAL A 199 -4.08 -15.92 -9.15
N ASP A 200 -4.44 -15.28 -10.25
CA ASP A 200 -3.52 -14.47 -11.04
C ASP A 200 -3.95 -13.01 -10.95
N GLU A 201 -2.99 -12.12 -10.69
CA GLU A 201 -3.18 -10.66 -10.70
C GLU A 201 -2.08 -10.00 -11.53
N THR A 202 -2.43 -8.88 -12.18
CA THR A 202 -1.46 -8.05 -12.90
C THR A 202 -1.48 -6.65 -12.32
N HIS A 203 -0.32 -6.20 -11.87
CA HIS A 203 -0.14 -4.88 -11.30
C HIS A 203 0.75 -4.04 -12.21
N HIS A 204 0.31 -2.82 -12.49
CA HIS A 204 1.08 -1.84 -13.25
C HIS A 204 1.57 -0.73 -12.32
N LEU A 205 2.88 -0.49 -12.31
CA LEU A 205 3.51 0.54 -11.52
C LEU A 205 4.22 1.52 -12.45
N ARG A 206 3.81 2.79 -12.39
CA ARG A 206 4.58 3.88 -12.99
C ARG A 206 5.79 4.18 -12.09
N LEU A 207 6.96 4.24 -12.66
CA LEU A 207 8.15 4.67 -11.91
C LEU A 207 8.17 6.20 -11.85
N ILE A 208 8.46 6.72 -10.67
CA ILE A 208 8.47 8.16 -10.40
C ILE A 208 9.92 8.59 -10.27
N ASP A 209 10.33 9.53 -11.12
CA ASP A 209 11.64 10.14 -11.01
C ASP A 209 11.55 11.31 -10.02
N PRO A 210 12.29 11.26 -8.90
CA PRO A 210 12.23 12.32 -7.90
C PRO A 210 12.84 13.65 -8.35
N ASP A 211 13.57 13.66 -9.48
CA ASP A 211 14.23 14.84 -10.01
C ASP A 211 13.38 15.61 -11.04
N THR A 212 12.19 15.08 -11.38
CA THR A 212 11.21 15.72 -12.27
C THR A 212 10.01 16.22 -11.50
#